data_2931523c60556c80bff93e6d5f0fdf1f
#
_entry.id   2931523c60556c80bff93e6d5f0fdf1f
#
_cell.length_a   1.000
_cell.length_b   1.000
_cell.length_c   1.000
_cell.angle_alpha   90.00
_cell.angle_beta   90.00
_cell.angle_gamma   90.00
#
_symmetry.space_group_name_H-M   'P 1'
#
loop_
_entity.id
_entity.type
_entity.pdbx_description
1 polymer ?
#
loop_
_entity_poly.entity_id
_entity_poly.type
_entity_poly.pdbx_seq_one_letter_code
_entity_poly.pdbx_strand_id
1 'polypeptide(L)'
;MLTKKQAESTLKIIFSINMELFNKIDYRIVGTSSSLLQGVNLPCNDIDILVKDRKAVDKFSANMCTYQINKNPYFINYNNGGQYICEIGVNGVIVEMSTCEWETPSEYVETYGVGPWKYFTKVNFDSYEIFGVKNELRLLTELARNRQDRIGPLVQFLINNGANFDLLKSGMVALNIPNEKILEIEALFNHLTNF
;
A
#
# COMPACT_ATOMS: atom_id res chain seq x y z
N MET A 1 9.51 12.58 -7.89
CA MET A 1 9.32 11.67 -6.74
C MET A 1 8.54 12.42 -5.67
N LEU A 2 7.55 11.77 -5.10
CA LEU A 2 6.67 12.31 -4.06
C LEU A 2 7.43 12.32 -2.71
N THR A 3 7.36 13.43 -1.99
CA THR A 3 7.85 13.51 -0.62
C THR A 3 6.72 13.18 0.37
N LYS A 4 7.07 12.75 1.60
CA LYS A 4 6.08 12.49 2.65
C LYS A 4 5.16 13.70 2.88
N LYS A 5 5.72 14.91 2.94
CA LYS A 5 4.94 16.15 3.10
C LYS A 5 3.95 16.40 1.97
N GLN A 6 4.32 16.10 0.72
CA GLN A 6 3.42 16.20 -0.42
C GLN A 6 2.30 15.15 -0.34
N ALA A 7 2.62 13.89 0.04
CA ALA A 7 1.64 12.86 0.25
C ALA A 7 0.62 13.23 1.33
N GLU A 8 1.08 13.68 2.49
CA GLU A 8 0.23 14.15 3.60
C GLU A 8 -0.66 15.32 3.18
N SER A 9 -0.08 16.32 2.50
CA SER A 9 -0.85 17.48 1.98
C SER A 9 -1.93 17.08 0.99
N THR A 10 -1.63 16.14 0.10
CA THR A 10 -2.60 15.62 -0.88
C THR A 10 -3.70 14.81 -0.19
N LEU A 11 -3.34 13.92 0.74
CA LEU A 11 -4.31 13.16 1.52
C LEU A 11 -5.23 14.06 2.35
N LYS A 12 -4.71 15.14 2.92
CA LYS A 12 -5.53 16.12 3.65
C LYS A 12 -6.65 16.69 2.78
N ILE A 13 -6.37 17.05 1.54
CA ILE A 13 -7.38 17.50 0.58
C ILE A 13 -8.40 16.39 0.30
N ILE A 14 -7.91 15.19 -0.01
CA ILE A 14 -8.75 14.03 -0.32
C ILE A 14 -9.69 13.72 0.85
N PHE A 15 -9.17 13.65 2.07
CA PHE A 15 -9.96 13.34 3.26
C PHE A 15 -10.95 14.47 3.60
N SER A 16 -10.58 15.75 3.43
CA SER A 16 -11.50 16.85 3.66
C SER A 16 -12.72 16.81 2.74
N ILE A 17 -12.55 16.42 1.48
CA ILE A 17 -13.64 16.32 0.49
C ILE A 17 -14.43 15.01 0.68
N ASN A 18 -13.79 13.94 1.07
CA ASN A 18 -14.35 12.59 1.13
C ASN A 18 -14.54 12.07 2.57
N MET A 19 -14.58 12.92 3.57
CA MET A 19 -14.69 12.52 4.98
C MET A 19 -15.90 11.60 5.22
N GLU A 20 -17.05 11.95 4.67
CA GLU A 20 -18.27 11.14 4.80
C GLU A 20 -18.13 9.75 4.16
N LEU A 21 -17.40 9.66 3.04
CA LEU A 21 -17.12 8.40 2.37
C LEU A 21 -16.19 7.54 3.23
N PHE A 22 -15.02 8.07 3.61
CA PHE A 22 -14.02 7.34 4.37
C PHE A 22 -14.48 6.89 5.76
N ASN A 23 -15.42 7.61 6.37
CA ASN A 23 -16.04 7.19 7.64
C ASN A 23 -17.00 5.99 7.48
N LYS A 24 -17.42 5.66 6.25
CA LYS A 24 -18.41 4.60 5.96
C LYS A 24 -17.82 3.37 5.29
N ILE A 25 -16.58 3.43 4.84
CA ILE A 25 -15.93 2.35 4.10
C ILE A 25 -14.65 1.87 4.76
N ASP A 26 -14.32 0.61 4.53
CA ASP A 26 -12.97 0.11 4.76
C ASP A 26 -12.06 0.55 3.61
N TYR A 27 -10.94 1.17 3.92
CA TYR A 27 -9.91 1.52 2.95
C TYR A 27 -8.51 1.25 3.49
N ARG A 28 -7.53 1.13 2.61
CA ARG A 28 -6.10 1.06 2.95
C ARG A 28 -5.30 1.90 1.97
N ILE A 29 -4.33 2.63 2.51
CA ILE A 29 -3.24 3.14 1.67
C ILE A 29 -2.31 1.97 1.44
N VAL A 30 -1.97 1.70 0.19
CA VAL A 30 -1.13 0.57 -0.23
C VAL A 30 0.07 1.06 -1.04
N GLY A 31 0.83 0.15 -1.60
CA GLY A 31 1.94 0.53 -2.46
C GLY A 31 3.08 1.25 -1.74
N THR A 32 3.90 1.93 -2.52
CA THR A 32 5.03 2.72 -1.99
C THR A 32 4.57 3.93 -1.20
N SER A 33 3.36 4.43 -1.44
CA SER A 33 2.77 5.55 -0.69
C SER A 33 2.51 5.19 0.77
N SER A 34 2.05 3.97 1.05
CA SER A 34 1.91 3.48 2.41
C SER A 34 3.23 3.47 3.17
N SER A 35 4.29 2.93 2.55
CA SER A 35 5.63 2.88 3.14
C SER A 35 6.22 4.26 3.37
N LEU A 36 6.07 5.17 2.41
CA LEU A 36 6.52 6.56 2.52
C LEU A 36 5.88 7.27 3.72
N LEU A 37 4.58 7.11 3.90
CA LEU A 37 3.83 7.71 5.02
C LEU A 37 4.27 7.15 6.38
N GLN A 38 4.64 5.88 6.42
CA GLN A 38 5.21 5.22 7.60
C GLN A 38 6.68 5.61 7.86
N GLY A 39 7.33 6.33 6.95
CA GLY A 39 8.69 6.84 7.11
C GLY A 39 9.77 6.04 6.40
N VAL A 40 9.41 5.08 5.54
CA VAL A 40 10.39 4.39 4.67
C VAL A 40 10.79 5.33 3.53
N ASN A 41 12.08 5.50 3.32
CA ASN A 41 12.60 6.30 2.21
C ASN A 41 12.59 5.49 0.91
N LEU A 42 11.43 5.45 0.26
CA LEU A 42 11.25 4.77 -1.03
C LEU A 42 10.86 5.75 -2.14
N PRO A 43 11.28 5.50 -3.40
CA PRO A 43 10.74 6.21 -4.54
C PRO A 43 9.22 6.00 -4.65
N CYS A 44 8.48 7.09 -4.55
CA CYS A 44 7.02 7.10 -4.64
C CYS A 44 6.59 8.15 -5.67
N ASN A 45 5.63 7.86 -6.54
CA ASN A 45 5.16 8.78 -7.59
C ASN A 45 3.67 9.10 -7.46
N ASP A 46 2.92 8.27 -6.76
CA ASP A 46 1.47 8.26 -6.67
C ASP A 46 1.00 7.87 -5.27
N ILE A 47 -0.29 8.01 -5.03
CA ILE A 47 -0.95 7.56 -3.80
C ILE A 47 -1.99 6.52 -4.19
N ASP A 48 -1.83 5.31 -3.68
CA ASP A 48 -2.70 4.17 -3.94
C ASP A 48 -3.66 3.95 -2.77
N ILE A 49 -4.97 4.02 -3.03
CA ILE A 49 -6.04 3.79 -2.06
C ILE A 49 -6.82 2.55 -2.46
N LEU A 50 -6.72 1.50 -1.66
CA LEU A 50 -7.46 0.26 -1.86
C LEU A 50 -8.78 0.32 -1.10
N VAL A 51 -9.86 -0.08 -1.76
CA VAL A 51 -11.22 -0.22 -1.19
C VAL A 51 -11.83 -1.57 -1.55
N LYS A 52 -12.87 -1.98 -0.82
CA LYS A 52 -13.55 -3.27 -1.07
C LYS A 52 -14.64 -3.19 -2.13
N ASP A 53 -15.25 -2.02 -2.32
CA ASP A 53 -16.47 -1.85 -3.09
C ASP A 53 -16.25 -0.89 -4.27
N ARG A 54 -16.66 -1.31 -5.48
CA ARG A 54 -16.66 -0.47 -6.69
C ARG A 54 -17.45 0.83 -6.50
N LYS A 55 -18.57 0.81 -5.76
CA LYS A 55 -19.34 2.03 -5.45
C LYS A 55 -18.52 3.07 -4.69
N ALA A 56 -17.54 2.65 -3.89
CA ALA A 56 -16.65 3.58 -3.23
C ALA A 56 -15.76 4.32 -4.25
N VAL A 57 -15.27 3.62 -5.28
CA VAL A 57 -14.50 4.20 -6.39
C VAL A 57 -15.34 5.20 -7.17
N ASP A 58 -16.60 4.84 -7.53
CA ASP A 58 -17.52 5.74 -8.24
C ASP A 58 -17.83 6.99 -7.42
N LYS A 59 -18.11 6.82 -6.12
CA LYS A 59 -18.40 7.94 -5.22
C LYS A 59 -17.20 8.87 -5.04
N PHE A 60 -16.01 8.30 -4.88
CA PHE A 60 -14.77 9.06 -4.80
C PHE A 60 -14.55 9.89 -6.07
N SER A 61 -14.64 9.27 -7.24
CA SER A 61 -14.50 9.95 -8.52
C SER A 61 -15.51 11.10 -8.66
N ALA A 62 -16.78 10.87 -8.30
CA ALA A 62 -17.83 11.89 -8.33
C ALA A 62 -17.55 13.05 -7.37
N ASN A 63 -17.09 12.78 -6.14
CA ASN A 63 -16.77 13.80 -5.16
C ASN A 63 -15.55 14.66 -5.59
N MET A 64 -14.64 14.09 -6.37
CA MET A 64 -13.42 14.74 -6.84
C MET A 64 -13.56 15.38 -8.22
N CYS A 65 -14.78 15.55 -8.74
CA CYS A 65 -15.05 16.03 -10.11
C CYS A 65 -14.52 17.46 -10.43
N THR A 66 -14.16 18.24 -9.41
CA THR A 66 -13.52 19.55 -9.57
C THR A 66 -12.01 19.49 -9.79
N TYR A 67 -11.41 18.30 -9.61
CA TYR A 67 -10.00 18.03 -9.87
C TYR A 67 -9.79 17.42 -11.25
N GLN A 68 -8.53 17.33 -11.68
CA GLN A 68 -8.19 16.71 -12.95
C GLN A 68 -8.47 15.20 -12.91
N ILE A 69 -9.49 14.75 -13.61
CA ILE A 69 -9.76 13.33 -13.78
C ILE A 69 -8.88 12.83 -14.93
N ASN A 70 -7.86 12.03 -14.59
CA ASN A 70 -6.98 11.41 -15.56
C ASN A 70 -7.64 10.17 -16.19
N LYS A 71 -8.34 9.39 -15.35
CA LYS A 71 -9.12 8.22 -15.78
C LYS A 71 -10.41 8.13 -14.97
N ASN A 72 -11.54 8.16 -15.68
CA ASN A 72 -12.85 7.83 -15.08
C ASN A 72 -12.85 6.38 -14.56
N PRO A 73 -13.75 6.02 -13.64
CA PRO A 73 -13.84 4.64 -13.17
C PRO A 73 -14.00 3.64 -14.32
N TYR A 74 -13.15 2.63 -14.35
CA TYR A 74 -13.17 1.56 -15.36
C TYR A 74 -12.60 0.27 -14.77
N PHE A 75 -12.87 -0.86 -15.42
CA PHE A 75 -12.37 -2.16 -15.00
C PHE A 75 -11.21 -2.60 -15.88
N ILE A 76 -10.11 -2.99 -15.24
CA ILE A 76 -8.97 -3.64 -15.90
C ILE A 76 -9.09 -5.13 -15.62
N ASN A 77 -9.11 -5.92 -16.69
CA ASN A 77 -9.20 -7.37 -16.59
C ASN A 77 -7.80 -8.00 -16.64
N TYR A 78 -7.52 -8.91 -15.74
CA TYR A 78 -6.32 -9.74 -15.68
C TYR A 78 -6.72 -11.21 -15.76
N ASN A 79 -5.78 -12.11 -16.03
CA ASN A 79 -6.08 -13.53 -16.22
C ASN A 79 -6.85 -14.20 -15.05
N ASN A 80 -6.63 -13.77 -13.81
CA ASN A 80 -7.22 -14.40 -12.62
C ASN A 80 -7.97 -13.39 -11.75
N GLY A 81 -8.56 -12.34 -12.34
CA GLY A 81 -9.27 -11.31 -11.62
C GLY A 81 -9.16 -9.96 -12.29
N GLY A 82 -9.34 -8.89 -11.54
CA GLY A 82 -9.28 -7.56 -12.10
C GLY A 82 -9.22 -6.46 -11.07
N GLN A 83 -9.23 -5.24 -11.57
CA GLN A 83 -9.16 -4.04 -10.76
C GLN A 83 -10.16 -3.01 -11.31
N TYR A 84 -11.08 -2.55 -10.47
CA TYR A 84 -11.92 -1.42 -10.79
C TYR A 84 -11.28 -0.17 -10.20
N ILE A 85 -10.97 0.83 -11.04
CA ILE A 85 -10.03 1.88 -10.70
C ILE A 85 -10.46 3.23 -11.28
N CYS A 86 -10.16 4.32 -10.56
CA CYS A 86 -10.10 5.68 -11.11
C CYS A 86 -8.77 6.34 -10.75
N GLU A 87 -8.36 7.34 -11.54
CA GLU A 87 -7.12 8.08 -11.36
C GLU A 87 -7.39 9.58 -11.43
N ILE A 88 -6.98 10.32 -10.41
CA ILE A 88 -7.25 11.73 -10.24
C ILE A 88 -5.96 12.48 -9.92
N GLY A 89 -5.72 13.61 -10.57
CA GLY A 89 -4.61 14.51 -10.27
C GLY A 89 -5.00 15.54 -9.21
N VAL A 90 -4.31 15.52 -8.06
CA VAL A 90 -4.51 16.48 -6.97
C VAL A 90 -3.21 17.20 -6.70
N ASN A 91 -3.13 18.49 -7.00
CA ASN A 91 -1.93 19.33 -6.84
C ASN A 91 -0.66 18.72 -7.48
N GLY A 92 -0.81 18.13 -8.67
CA GLY A 92 0.30 17.49 -9.39
C GLY A 92 0.67 16.09 -8.88
N VAL A 93 -0.06 15.55 -7.90
CA VAL A 93 0.10 14.18 -7.40
C VAL A 93 -1.00 13.31 -7.99
N ILE A 94 -0.63 12.16 -8.54
CA ILE A 94 -1.58 11.15 -9.00
C ILE A 94 -2.12 10.41 -7.79
N VAL A 95 -3.44 10.29 -7.71
CA VAL A 95 -4.15 9.51 -6.70
C VAL A 95 -4.99 8.47 -7.40
N GLU A 96 -4.73 7.23 -7.07
CA GLU A 96 -5.46 6.08 -7.56
C GLU A 96 -6.37 5.53 -6.46
N MET A 97 -7.66 5.36 -6.74
CA MET A 97 -8.53 4.57 -5.88
C MET A 97 -9.01 3.35 -6.63
N SER A 98 -8.83 2.18 -6.04
CA SER A 98 -9.14 0.93 -6.72
C SER A 98 -9.70 -0.14 -5.80
N THR A 99 -10.49 -1.05 -6.39
CA THR A 99 -10.69 -2.39 -5.84
C THR A 99 -9.62 -3.32 -6.38
N CYS A 100 -9.45 -4.48 -5.75
CA CYS A 100 -8.65 -5.56 -6.31
C CYS A 100 -9.44 -6.86 -6.17
N GLU A 101 -9.92 -7.38 -7.30
CA GLU A 101 -10.87 -8.47 -7.37
C GLU A 101 -10.17 -9.70 -7.96
N TRP A 102 -9.64 -10.57 -7.07
CA TRP A 102 -8.93 -11.79 -7.44
C TRP A 102 -9.69 -13.01 -6.96
N GLU A 103 -9.76 -14.04 -7.77
CA GLU A 103 -10.45 -15.29 -7.47
C GLU A 103 -9.79 -16.05 -6.31
N THR A 104 -8.48 -15.95 -6.17
CA THR A 104 -7.73 -16.63 -5.12
C THR A 104 -7.40 -15.66 -3.99
N PRO A 105 -7.98 -15.85 -2.80
CA PRO A 105 -7.63 -15.06 -1.62
C PRO A 105 -6.15 -15.25 -1.26
N SER A 106 -5.48 -14.18 -0.88
CA SER A 106 -4.12 -14.22 -0.33
C SER A 106 -4.07 -13.49 0.99
N GLU A 107 -3.30 -14.04 1.94
CA GLU A 107 -3.05 -13.41 3.23
C GLU A 107 -1.77 -12.55 3.23
N TYR A 108 -0.89 -12.76 2.24
CA TYR A 108 0.46 -12.18 2.23
C TYR A 108 0.70 -11.16 1.11
N VAL A 109 -0.35 -10.72 0.44
CA VAL A 109 -0.27 -9.71 -0.62
C VAL A 109 -0.93 -8.42 -0.14
N GLU A 110 -0.33 -7.28 -0.48
CA GLU A 110 -0.76 -5.98 0.03
C GLU A 110 -1.97 -5.36 -0.68
N THR A 111 -2.34 -5.88 -1.86
CA THR A 111 -3.34 -5.24 -2.74
C THR A 111 -4.59 -6.06 -2.97
N TYR A 112 -4.63 -7.33 -2.56
CA TYR A 112 -5.82 -8.18 -2.72
C TYR A 112 -5.94 -9.24 -1.62
N GLY A 113 -7.06 -9.96 -1.60
CA GLY A 113 -7.34 -10.99 -0.58
C GLY A 113 -7.58 -10.39 0.80
N VAL A 114 -7.18 -11.10 1.85
CA VAL A 114 -7.40 -10.69 3.24
C VAL A 114 -6.21 -9.92 3.84
N GLY A 115 -5.04 -10.00 3.21
CA GLY A 115 -3.78 -9.42 3.72
C GLY A 115 -3.89 -7.93 4.08
N PRO A 116 -4.28 -7.04 3.16
CA PRO A 116 -4.36 -5.61 3.45
C PRO A 116 -5.36 -5.27 4.56
N TRP A 117 -6.40 -6.07 4.74
CA TRP A 117 -7.42 -5.86 5.77
C TRP A 117 -7.01 -6.39 7.14
N LYS A 118 -6.14 -7.40 7.19
CA LYS A 118 -5.62 -8.02 8.39
C LYS A 118 -4.33 -7.34 8.90
N TYR A 119 -3.44 -6.99 7.99
CA TYR A 119 -2.11 -6.48 8.32
C TYR A 119 -1.96 -5.01 7.90
N PHE A 120 -2.41 -4.13 8.75
CA PHE A 120 -2.30 -2.68 8.56
C PHE A 120 -1.81 -2.00 9.83
N THR A 121 -1.42 -0.75 9.69
CA THR A 121 -1.03 0.13 10.80
C THR A 121 -1.74 1.47 10.68
N LYS A 122 -1.90 2.13 11.81
CA LYS A 122 -2.40 3.50 11.88
C LYS A 122 -1.25 4.46 11.66
N VAL A 123 -1.44 5.41 10.78
CA VAL A 123 -0.50 6.51 10.52
C VAL A 123 -1.23 7.81 10.83
N ASN A 124 -0.64 8.61 11.71
CA ASN A 124 -1.21 9.90 12.09
C ASN A 124 -0.45 11.05 11.41
N PHE A 125 -1.17 11.99 10.84
CA PHE A 125 -0.64 13.27 10.40
C PHE A 125 -1.68 14.38 10.60
N ASP A 126 -1.26 15.52 11.12
CA ASP A 126 -2.17 16.59 11.57
C ASP A 126 -3.28 16.01 12.47
N SER A 127 -4.55 16.21 12.07
CA SER A 127 -5.74 15.69 12.76
C SER A 127 -6.30 14.42 12.14
N TYR A 128 -5.62 13.82 11.18
CA TYR A 128 -6.09 12.65 10.45
C TYR A 128 -5.39 11.37 10.93
N GLU A 129 -6.17 10.31 11.08
CA GLU A 129 -5.69 8.94 11.24
C GLU A 129 -6.03 8.18 9.94
N ILE A 130 -5.02 7.60 9.32
CA ILE A 130 -5.18 6.78 8.11
C ILE A 130 -4.68 5.36 8.34
N PHE A 131 -5.12 4.44 7.50
CA PHE A 131 -4.77 3.02 7.59
C PHE A 131 -3.84 2.66 6.43
N GLY A 132 -2.56 2.49 6.74
CA GLY A 132 -1.55 2.02 5.78
C GLY A 132 -1.31 0.52 5.92
N VAL A 133 -1.11 -0.18 4.81
CA VAL A 133 -0.70 -1.59 4.85
C VAL A 133 0.68 -1.70 5.50
N LYS A 134 0.90 -2.75 6.31
CA LYS A 134 2.18 -2.99 6.98
C LYS A 134 3.33 -3.16 5.99
N ASN A 135 4.50 -2.64 6.36
CA ASN A 135 5.71 -2.72 5.54
C ASN A 135 6.21 -4.15 5.32
N GLU A 136 5.82 -5.11 6.17
CA GLU A 136 6.08 -6.53 5.94
C GLU A 136 5.41 -7.02 4.65
N LEU A 137 4.12 -6.68 4.40
CA LEU A 137 3.46 -7.05 3.15
C LEU A 137 4.10 -6.35 1.94
N ARG A 138 4.53 -5.09 2.13
CA ARG A 138 5.28 -4.39 1.07
C ARG A 138 6.59 -5.09 0.76
N LEU A 139 7.36 -5.47 1.78
CA LEU A 139 8.62 -6.21 1.59
C LEU A 139 8.37 -7.54 0.85
N LEU A 140 7.35 -8.30 1.23
CA LEU A 140 6.97 -9.54 0.54
C LEU A 140 6.65 -9.31 -0.94
N THR A 141 5.92 -8.22 -1.25
CA THR A 141 5.61 -7.84 -2.63
C THR A 141 6.89 -7.51 -3.43
N GLU A 142 7.82 -6.78 -2.85
CA GLU A 142 9.07 -6.41 -3.54
C GLU A 142 10.03 -7.59 -3.68
N LEU A 143 10.03 -8.52 -2.72
CA LEU A 143 10.77 -9.79 -2.83
C LEU A 143 10.22 -10.64 -3.98
N ALA A 144 8.90 -10.81 -4.07
CA ALA A 144 8.25 -11.56 -5.14
C ALA A 144 8.49 -10.92 -6.54
N ARG A 145 8.61 -9.59 -6.60
CA ARG A 145 8.93 -8.83 -7.83
C ARG A 145 10.43 -8.67 -8.09
N ASN A 146 11.28 -9.16 -7.19
CA ASN A 146 12.74 -9.03 -7.25
C ASN A 146 13.23 -7.56 -7.40
N ARG A 147 12.59 -6.60 -6.72
CA ARG A 147 12.89 -5.17 -6.80
C ARG A 147 13.96 -4.79 -5.77
N GLN A 148 15.23 -5.03 -6.12
CA GLN A 148 16.39 -4.82 -5.24
C GLN A 148 16.51 -3.37 -4.75
N ASP A 149 16.11 -2.39 -5.57
CA ASP A 149 16.11 -0.97 -5.24
C ASP A 149 15.19 -0.61 -4.07
N ARG A 150 14.22 -1.45 -3.73
CA ARG A 150 13.22 -1.23 -2.67
C ARG A 150 13.38 -2.15 -1.48
N ILE A 151 13.95 -3.34 -1.67
CA ILE A 151 14.14 -4.33 -0.60
C ILE A 151 15.03 -3.77 0.51
N GLY A 152 16.19 -3.21 0.19
CA GLY A 152 17.14 -2.68 1.16
C GLY A 152 16.53 -1.64 2.13
N PRO A 153 15.92 -0.56 1.63
CA PRO A 153 15.25 0.44 2.49
C PRO A 153 14.14 -0.14 3.38
N LEU A 154 13.35 -1.10 2.87
CA LEU A 154 12.29 -1.75 3.65
C LEU A 154 12.87 -2.63 4.77
N VAL A 155 13.88 -3.44 4.47
CA VAL A 155 14.57 -4.27 5.46
C VAL A 155 15.17 -3.40 6.55
N GLN A 156 15.90 -2.33 6.18
CA GLN A 156 16.49 -1.42 7.16
C GLN A 156 15.43 -0.75 8.05
N PHE A 157 14.31 -0.33 7.47
CA PHE A 157 13.21 0.25 8.25
C PHE A 157 12.63 -0.75 9.24
N LEU A 158 12.35 -1.98 8.79
CA LEU A 158 11.75 -3.03 9.61
C LEU A 158 12.69 -3.47 10.76
N ILE A 159 14.00 -3.53 10.51
CA ILE A 159 14.99 -3.79 11.56
C ILE A 159 14.94 -2.70 12.63
N ASN A 160 14.92 -1.43 12.22
CA ASN A 160 14.98 -0.30 13.16
C ASN A 160 13.67 -0.08 13.94
N ASN A 161 12.54 -0.54 13.42
CA ASN A 161 11.22 -0.27 13.99
C ASN A 161 10.51 -1.53 14.54
N GLY A 162 11.16 -2.68 14.46
CA GLY A 162 10.58 -3.97 14.85
C GLY A 162 9.73 -4.58 13.73
N ALA A 163 10.11 -5.76 13.26
CA ALA A 163 9.39 -6.52 12.26
C ALA A 163 8.56 -7.64 12.89
N ASN A 164 7.42 -7.95 12.28
CA ASN A 164 6.75 -9.22 12.54
C ASN A 164 7.40 -10.32 11.71
N PHE A 165 8.36 -11.01 12.34
CA PHE A 165 9.18 -12.03 11.69
C PHE A 165 8.36 -13.25 11.26
N ASP A 166 7.37 -13.66 12.05
CA ASP A 166 6.50 -14.79 11.71
C ASP A 166 5.67 -14.50 10.47
N LEU A 167 5.17 -13.25 10.35
CA LEU A 167 4.47 -12.79 9.16
C LEU A 167 5.37 -12.83 7.93
N LEU A 168 6.60 -12.32 8.04
CA LEU A 168 7.57 -12.33 6.93
C LEU A 168 7.92 -13.75 6.51
N LYS A 169 8.28 -14.61 7.44
CA LYS A 169 8.66 -16.00 7.16
C LYS A 169 7.53 -16.78 6.50
N SER A 170 6.33 -16.71 7.08
CA SER A 170 5.14 -17.36 6.51
C SER A 170 4.82 -16.83 5.12
N GLY A 171 4.93 -15.53 4.91
CA GLY A 171 4.68 -14.89 3.62
C GLY A 171 5.71 -15.26 2.56
N MET A 172 7.00 -15.31 2.91
CA MET A 172 8.05 -15.72 1.97
C MET A 172 7.83 -17.16 1.49
N VAL A 173 7.47 -18.06 2.38
CA VAL A 173 7.12 -19.45 2.01
C VAL A 173 5.88 -19.50 1.12
N ALA A 174 4.81 -18.82 1.52
CA ALA A 174 3.54 -18.81 0.79
C ALA A 174 3.64 -18.20 -0.62
N LEU A 175 4.54 -17.23 -0.80
CA LEU A 175 4.81 -16.59 -2.08
C LEU A 175 5.92 -17.28 -2.90
N ASN A 176 6.38 -18.45 -2.45
CA ASN A 176 7.45 -19.22 -3.10
C ASN A 176 8.73 -18.41 -3.34
N ILE A 177 9.11 -17.57 -2.37
CA ILE A 177 10.39 -16.84 -2.42
C ILE A 177 11.52 -17.87 -2.34
N PRO A 178 12.58 -17.78 -3.19
CA PRO A 178 13.69 -18.72 -3.18
C PRO A 178 14.38 -18.82 -1.80
N ASN A 179 14.72 -20.03 -1.38
CA ASN A 179 15.33 -20.28 -0.05
C ASN A 179 16.59 -19.47 0.20
N GLU A 180 17.44 -19.28 -0.82
CA GLU A 180 18.65 -18.44 -0.72
C GLU A 180 18.28 -17.01 -0.30
N LYS A 181 17.18 -16.47 -0.86
CA LYS A 181 16.69 -15.12 -0.53
C LYS A 181 16.09 -15.06 0.87
N ILE A 182 15.40 -16.11 1.30
CA ILE A 182 14.89 -16.23 2.66
C ILE A 182 16.06 -16.18 3.66
N LEU A 183 17.09 -16.98 3.43
CA LEU A 183 18.29 -17.02 4.28
C LEU A 183 19.04 -15.69 4.30
N GLU A 184 19.14 -15.00 3.16
CA GLU A 184 19.73 -13.66 3.08
C GLU A 184 18.97 -12.67 3.96
N ILE A 185 17.64 -12.64 3.86
CA ILE A 185 16.79 -11.76 4.67
C ILE A 185 16.89 -12.11 6.16
N GLU A 186 16.81 -13.39 6.52
CA GLU A 186 16.97 -13.84 7.90
C GLU A 186 18.33 -13.43 8.48
N ALA A 187 19.41 -13.55 7.70
CA ALA A 187 20.74 -13.14 8.13
C ALA A 187 20.82 -11.62 8.40
N LEU A 188 20.22 -10.79 7.55
CA LEU A 188 20.18 -9.35 7.74
C LEU A 188 19.46 -8.96 9.05
N PHE A 189 18.36 -9.63 9.36
CA PHE A 189 17.65 -9.38 10.61
C PHE A 189 18.42 -9.90 11.83
N ASN A 190 19.04 -11.08 11.76
CA ASN A 190 19.78 -11.67 12.89
C ASN A 190 21.07 -10.90 13.23
N HIS A 191 21.75 -10.33 12.24
CA HIS A 191 22.95 -9.52 12.46
C HIS A 191 22.70 -8.24 13.25
N LEU A 192 21.48 -7.71 13.21
CA LEU A 192 21.13 -6.42 13.80
C LEU A 192 20.30 -6.52 15.09
N THR A 193 19.82 -7.72 15.45
CA THR A 193 19.18 -8.00 16.75
C THR A 193 20.16 -8.44 17.84
N ASN A 194 21.45 -8.61 17.51
CA ASN A 194 22.51 -9.02 18.44
C ASN A 194 23.39 -7.85 18.94
N PHE A 195 22.87 -6.61 18.88
CA PHE A 195 23.53 -5.43 19.47
C PHE A 195 22.65 -4.78 20.57
#